data_878048176bc0124b76d8e20056c1302a
#
_entry.id   878048176bc0124b76d8e20056c1302a
#
_cell.length_a   1.000
_cell.length_b   1.000
_cell.length_c   1.000
_cell.angle_alpha   90.00
_cell.angle_beta   90.00
_cell.angle_gamma   90.00
#
_symmetry.space_group_name_H-M   'P 1'
#
loop_
_entity.id
_entity.type
_entity.pdbx_description
1 polymer ?
#
loop_
_entity_poly.entity_id
_entity_poly.type
_entity_poly.pdbx_seq_one_letter_code
_entity_poly.pdbx_strand_id
1 'polypeptide(L)'
;ETEANALQQGGQTADPDGSRARAWQARLQEAQTLEQTRSNELRYTERLQTQTIVNAARPIIAALYQEKGCSVLLDGGSVLAVNPQMDLTEAAIQRLNQALPSLPQFTRSAVPGQPQQ
;
A
#
# COMPACT_ATOMS: atom_id res chain seq x y z
N GLU A 1 17.49 -19.76 6.53
CA GLU A 1 18.00 -19.92 7.93
C GLU A 1 18.74 -21.24 8.13
N THR A 2 18.20 -22.37 7.68
CA THR A 2 18.82 -23.70 7.87
C THR A 2 20.20 -23.81 7.19
N GLU A 3 20.34 -23.24 5.99
CA GLU A 3 21.59 -23.27 5.21
C GLU A 3 22.67 -22.35 5.84
N ALA A 4 22.27 -21.20 6.36
CA ALA A 4 23.16 -20.29 7.08
C ALA A 4 23.68 -20.93 8.38
N ASN A 5 22.81 -21.61 9.12
CA ASN A 5 23.19 -22.33 10.33
C ASN A 5 24.13 -23.48 10.03
N ALA A 6 23.90 -24.24 8.95
CA ALA A 6 24.77 -25.32 8.53
C ALA A 6 26.18 -24.85 8.16
N LEU A 7 26.28 -23.69 7.48
CA LEU A 7 27.56 -23.04 7.13
C LEU A 7 28.33 -22.54 8.37
N GLN A 8 27.59 -21.99 9.34
CA GLN A 8 28.19 -21.52 10.60
C GLN A 8 28.69 -22.67 11.48
N GLN A 9 27.96 -23.78 11.55
CA GLN A 9 28.30 -24.91 12.38
C GLN A 9 29.37 -25.82 11.76
N GLY A 10 29.42 -25.91 10.42
CA GLY A 10 30.35 -26.79 9.71
C GLY A 10 31.73 -26.21 9.44
N GLY A 11 31.91 -24.90 9.56
CA GLY A 11 33.19 -24.24 9.28
C GLY A 11 33.75 -24.55 7.89
N GLN A 12 35.09 -24.52 7.77
CA GLN A 12 35.77 -24.78 6.49
C GLN A 12 35.57 -26.21 5.96
N THR A 13 35.24 -27.15 6.82
CA THR A 13 35.02 -28.58 6.43
C THR A 13 33.70 -28.75 5.65
N ALA A 14 32.67 -27.94 5.91
CA ALA A 14 31.39 -28.04 5.22
C ALA A 14 31.39 -27.31 3.86
N ASP A 15 32.31 -26.35 3.64
CA ASP A 15 32.43 -25.56 2.44
C ASP A 15 33.89 -25.23 2.13
N PRO A 16 34.68 -26.23 1.70
CA PRO A 16 36.14 -26.08 1.57
C PRO A 16 36.58 -25.05 0.53
N ASP A 17 35.78 -24.81 -0.49
CA ASP A 17 36.07 -23.81 -1.55
C ASP A 17 35.24 -22.52 -1.44
N GLY A 18 34.39 -22.43 -0.43
CA GLY A 18 33.53 -21.27 -0.21
C GLY A 18 32.37 -21.12 -1.22
N SER A 19 32.13 -22.13 -2.06
CA SER A 19 31.11 -22.06 -3.11
C SER A 19 29.69 -22.00 -2.54
N ARG A 20 29.42 -22.74 -1.47
CA ARG A 20 28.11 -22.73 -0.78
C ARG A 20 27.85 -21.40 -0.09
N ALA A 21 28.87 -20.83 0.53
CA ALA A 21 28.75 -19.50 1.15
C ALA A 21 28.44 -18.42 0.11
N ARG A 22 29.12 -18.44 -1.03
CA ARG A 22 28.86 -17.52 -2.14
C ARG A 22 27.47 -17.72 -2.72
N ALA A 23 27.03 -18.95 -2.93
CA ALA A 23 25.70 -19.26 -3.42
C ALA A 23 24.62 -18.81 -2.43
N TRP A 24 24.83 -18.98 -1.13
CA TRP A 24 23.92 -18.50 -0.11
C TRP A 24 23.83 -16.97 -0.07
N GLN A 25 24.98 -16.28 -0.16
CA GLN A 25 24.99 -14.83 -0.24
C GLN A 25 24.25 -14.30 -1.47
N ALA A 26 24.42 -14.95 -2.62
CA ALA A 26 23.70 -14.59 -3.84
C ALA A 26 22.18 -14.74 -3.66
N ARG A 27 21.72 -15.83 -3.05
CA ARG A 27 20.31 -16.06 -2.75
C ARG A 27 19.75 -15.03 -1.75
N LEU A 28 20.53 -14.69 -0.74
CA LEU A 28 20.13 -13.68 0.24
C LEU A 28 19.94 -12.32 -0.44
N GLN A 29 20.87 -11.93 -1.30
CA GLN A 29 20.82 -10.69 -2.05
C GLN A 29 19.62 -10.65 -3.02
N GLU A 30 19.37 -11.77 -3.70
CA GLU A 30 18.20 -11.94 -4.57
C GLU A 30 16.89 -11.82 -3.80
N ALA A 31 16.80 -12.46 -2.63
CA ALA A 31 15.63 -12.38 -1.75
C ALA A 31 15.39 -10.94 -1.26
N GLN A 32 16.44 -10.23 -0.86
CA GLN A 32 16.34 -8.83 -0.43
C GLN A 32 15.86 -7.92 -1.57
N THR A 33 16.39 -8.13 -2.77
CA THR A 33 15.96 -7.37 -3.96
C THR A 33 14.49 -7.65 -4.27
N LEU A 34 14.08 -8.92 -4.20
CA LEU A 34 12.69 -9.31 -4.43
C LEU A 34 11.76 -8.69 -3.37
N GLU A 35 12.14 -8.75 -2.10
CA GLU A 35 11.39 -8.14 -1.00
C GLU A 35 11.18 -6.63 -1.24
N GLN A 36 12.25 -5.92 -1.61
CA GLN A 36 12.18 -4.50 -1.90
C GLN A 36 11.26 -4.21 -3.08
N THR A 37 11.37 -4.98 -4.17
CA THR A 37 10.53 -4.85 -5.35
C THR A 37 9.06 -5.08 -5.00
N ARG A 38 8.74 -6.16 -4.25
CA ARG A 38 7.38 -6.47 -3.82
C ARG A 38 6.80 -5.41 -2.89
N SER A 39 7.60 -4.90 -1.97
CA SER A 39 7.19 -3.81 -1.08
C SER A 39 6.83 -2.55 -1.87
N ASN A 40 7.63 -2.19 -2.86
CA ASN A 40 7.36 -1.03 -3.72
C ASN A 40 6.09 -1.22 -4.56
N GLU A 41 5.89 -2.42 -5.11
CA GLU A 41 4.68 -2.76 -5.86
C GLU A 41 3.42 -2.67 -5.00
N LEU A 42 3.47 -3.16 -3.75
CA LEU A 42 2.35 -3.09 -2.82
C LEU A 42 1.99 -1.64 -2.47
N ARG A 43 3.00 -0.81 -2.18
CA ARG A 43 2.78 0.62 -1.90
C ARG A 43 2.21 1.37 -3.11
N TYR A 44 2.68 1.03 -4.28
CA TYR A 44 2.15 1.61 -5.51
C TYR A 44 0.70 1.21 -5.75
N THR A 45 0.37 -0.07 -5.59
CA THR A 45 -0.99 -0.60 -5.72
C THR A 45 -1.94 0.04 -4.70
N GLU A 46 -1.50 0.20 -3.44
CA GLU A 46 -2.26 0.89 -2.41
C GLU A 46 -2.57 2.34 -2.80
N ARG A 47 -1.60 3.06 -3.34
CA ARG A 47 -1.82 4.43 -3.83
C ARG A 47 -2.84 4.48 -4.96
N LEU A 48 -2.80 3.54 -5.91
CA LEU A 48 -3.78 3.46 -7.00
C LEU A 48 -5.19 3.21 -6.45
N GLN A 49 -5.34 2.33 -5.49
CA GLN A 49 -6.64 2.06 -4.87
C GLN A 49 -7.15 3.26 -4.07
N THR A 50 -6.30 3.91 -3.31
CA THR A 50 -6.65 5.15 -2.59
C THR A 50 -7.09 6.23 -3.57
N GLN A 51 -6.41 6.38 -4.69
CA GLN A 51 -6.79 7.33 -5.73
C GLN A 51 -8.17 7.01 -6.34
N THR A 52 -8.47 5.74 -6.54
CA THR A 52 -9.79 5.30 -7.00
C THR A 52 -10.88 5.72 -6.03
N ILE A 53 -10.68 5.53 -4.74
CA ILE A 53 -11.62 5.93 -3.67
C ILE A 53 -11.79 7.45 -3.66
N VAL A 54 -10.70 8.20 -3.68
CA VAL A 54 -10.71 9.68 -3.66
C VAL A 54 -11.44 10.22 -4.89
N ASN A 55 -11.18 9.67 -6.07
CA ASN A 55 -11.84 10.11 -7.30
C ASN A 55 -13.35 9.81 -7.28
N ALA A 56 -13.77 8.72 -6.67
CA ALA A 56 -15.19 8.41 -6.48
C ALA A 56 -15.85 9.32 -5.43
N ALA A 57 -15.12 9.67 -4.37
CA ALA A 57 -15.61 10.51 -3.28
C ALA A 57 -15.77 11.99 -3.66
N ARG A 58 -14.92 12.53 -4.51
CA ARG A 58 -14.92 13.96 -4.87
C ARG A 58 -16.27 14.48 -5.36
N PRO A 59 -16.93 13.88 -6.37
CA PRO A 59 -18.24 14.37 -6.82
C PRO A 59 -19.33 14.20 -5.76
N ILE A 60 -19.23 13.18 -4.91
CA ILE A 60 -20.16 12.95 -3.81
C ILE A 60 -20.06 14.08 -2.78
N ILE A 61 -18.85 14.43 -2.38
CA ILE A 61 -18.58 15.51 -1.43
C ILE A 61 -19.02 16.86 -2.02
N ALA A 62 -18.73 17.10 -3.29
CA ALA A 62 -19.18 18.34 -3.97
C ALA A 62 -20.70 18.44 -4.01
N ALA A 63 -21.41 17.36 -4.29
CA ALA A 63 -22.88 17.32 -4.28
C ALA A 63 -23.45 17.59 -2.89
N LEU A 64 -22.90 16.97 -1.86
CA LEU A 64 -23.29 17.19 -0.46
C LEU A 64 -23.04 18.63 -0.02
N TYR A 65 -21.89 19.20 -0.39
CA TYR A 65 -21.54 20.59 -0.13
C TYR A 65 -22.61 21.54 -0.68
N GLN A 66 -23.05 21.33 -1.91
CA GLN A 66 -24.09 22.13 -2.55
C GLN A 66 -25.47 21.89 -1.93
N GLU A 67 -25.85 20.65 -1.69
CA GLU A 67 -27.15 20.31 -1.10
C GLU A 67 -27.33 20.89 0.29
N LYS A 68 -26.27 20.94 1.09
CA LYS A 68 -26.31 21.50 2.44
C LYS A 68 -26.10 23.00 2.49
N GLY A 69 -25.87 23.66 1.33
CA GLY A 69 -25.65 25.10 1.27
C GLY A 69 -24.39 25.56 1.99
N CYS A 70 -23.33 24.72 2.00
CA CYS A 70 -22.08 25.08 2.66
C CYS A 70 -21.37 26.23 1.92
N SER A 71 -20.77 27.15 2.66
CA SER A 71 -19.90 28.18 2.12
C SER A 71 -18.44 27.74 2.05
N VAL A 72 -18.04 26.88 2.97
CA VAL A 72 -16.67 26.33 3.09
C VAL A 72 -16.76 24.86 3.46
N LEU A 73 -15.88 24.05 2.89
CA LEU A 73 -15.68 22.66 3.26
C LEU A 73 -14.28 22.52 3.87
N LEU A 74 -14.21 22.00 5.09
CA LEU A 74 -12.96 21.80 5.84
C LEU A 74 -12.73 20.34 6.13
N ASP A 75 -11.46 19.94 6.18
CA ASP A 75 -11.06 18.64 6.73
C ASP A 75 -11.25 18.64 8.25
N GLY A 76 -11.99 17.64 8.76
CA GLY A 76 -12.26 17.52 10.19
C GLY A 76 -11.02 17.41 11.06
N GLY A 77 -9.92 16.87 10.51
CA GLY A 77 -8.63 16.82 11.19
C GLY A 77 -7.97 18.17 11.40
N SER A 78 -8.41 19.20 10.67
CA SER A 78 -7.86 20.55 10.74
C SER A 78 -8.64 21.49 11.68
N VAL A 79 -9.74 21.02 12.28
CA VAL A 79 -10.58 21.82 13.18
C VAL A 79 -10.59 21.26 14.58
N LEU A 80 -10.67 22.13 15.59
CA LEU A 80 -10.69 21.74 17.00
C LEU A 80 -12.03 21.14 17.44
N ALA A 81 -13.12 21.60 16.85
CA ALA A 81 -14.46 21.11 17.12
C ALA A 81 -15.37 21.38 15.93
N VAL A 82 -16.35 20.52 15.72
CA VAL A 82 -17.35 20.66 14.69
C VAL A 82 -18.74 20.33 15.25
N ASN A 83 -19.76 21.07 14.81
CA ASN A 83 -21.13 20.72 15.12
C ASN A 83 -21.48 19.43 14.35
N PRO A 84 -21.92 18.34 15.03
CA PRO A 84 -22.26 17.08 14.37
C PRO A 84 -23.30 17.21 13.24
N GLN A 85 -24.20 18.20 13.32
CA GLN A 85 -25.18 18.46 12.27
C GLN A 85 -24.58 19.05 11.00
N MET A 86 -23.39 19.63 11.09
CA MET A 86 -22.64 20.20 9.96
C MET A 86 -21.62 19.21 9.39
N ASP A 87 -21.45 18.06 10.03
CA ASP A 87 -20.50 17.02 9.57
C ASP A 87 -21.13 16.22 8.43
N LEU A 88 -20.46 16.22 7.28
CA LEU A 88 -20.91 15.51 6.08
C LEU A 88 -20.32 14.09 5.94
N THR A 89 -19.46 13.69 6.86
CA THR A 89 -18.67 12.44 6.76
C THR A 89 -19.57 11.22 6.61
N GLU A 90 -20.57 11.07 7.48
CA GLU A 90 -21.46 9.90 7.47
C GLU A 90 -22.26 9.80 6.17
N ALA A 91 -22.82 10.91 5.72
CA ALA A 91 -23.57 10.97 4.46
C ALA A 91 -22.68 10.69 3.26
N ALA A 92 -21.43 11.17 3.28
CA ALA A 92 -20.44 10.90 2.23
C ALA A 92 -20.07 9.41 2.19
N ILE A 93 -19.87 8.78 3.34
CA ILE A 93 -19.56 7.34 3.44
C ILE A 93 -20.73 6.51 2.89
N GLN A 94 -21.95 6.80 3.25
CA GLN A 94 -23.12 6.08 2.75
C GLN A 94 -23.26 6.16 1.24
N ARG A 95 -23.11 7.35 0.67
CA ARG A 95 -23.17 7.54 -0.78
C ARG A 95 -22.00 6.89 -1.51
N LEU A 96 -20.81 6.93 -0.92
CA LEU A 96 -19.62 6.27 -1.47
C LEU A 96 -19.81 4.76 -1.49
N ASN A 97 -20.36 4.18 -0.43
CA ASN A 97 -20.64 2.74 -0.36
C ASN A 97 -21.67 2.29 -1.39
N GLN A 98 -22.61 3.16 -1.77
CA GLN A 98 -23.57 2.89 -2.83
C GLN A 98 -22.93 3.00 -4.23
N ALA A 99 -22.08 4.00 -4.44
CA ALA A 99 -21.44 4.25 -5.72
C ALA A 99 -20.26 3.31 -5.99
N LEU A 100 -19.56 2.92 -4.94
CA LEU A 100 -18.38 2.04 -4.99
C LEU A 100 -18.49 0.99 -3.87
N PRO A 101 -19.37 -0.02 -4.03
CA PRO A 101 -19.61 -1.02 -2.98
C PRO A 101 -18.39 -1.88 -2.68
N SER A 102 -17.49 -2.05 -3.63
CA SER A 102 -16.22 -2.74 -3.45
C SER A 102 -15.18 -2.19 -4.43
N LEU A 103 -13.92 -2.23 -4.01
CA LEU A 103 -12.81 -2.02 -4.93
C LEU A 103 -12.64 -3.26 -5.82
N PRO A 104 -12.07 -3.09 -7.03
CA PRO A 104 -11.62 -4.24 -7.82
C PRO A 104 -10.72 -5.14 -6.98
N GLN A 105 -10.75 -6.44 -7.28
CA GLN A 105 -9.90 -7.39 -6.59
C GLN A 105 -8.46 -6.88 -6.54
N PHE A 106 -7.84 -6.97 -5.36
CA PHE A 106 -6.47 -6.50 -5.18
C PHE A 106 -5.52 -7.35 -6.02
N THR A 107 -4.95 -6.73 -7.04
CA THR A 107 -3.87 -7.32 -7.85
C THR A 107 -2.67 -6.38 -7.76
N ARG A 108 -1.52 -6.97 -7.44
CA ARG A 108 -0.29 -6.20 -7.34
C ARG A 108 0.08 -5.60 -8.69
N SER A 109 0.21 -4.29 -8.75
CA SER A 109 0.59 -3.56 -9.97
C SER A 109 2.09 -3.34 -10.01
N ALA A 110 2.67 -3.52 -11.18
CA ALA A 110 4.08 -3.21 -11.42
C ALA A 110 4.30 -1.70 -11.31
N VAL A 111 5.40 -1.31 -10.68
CA VAL A 111 5.84 0.10 -10.61
C VAL A 111 6.41 0.50 -11.97
N PRO A 112 5.92 1.60 -12.58
CA PRO A 112 6.49 2.07 -13.84
C PRO A 112 8.00 2.34 -13.73
N GLY A 113 8.77 1.81 -14.68
CA GLY A 113 10.23 2.01 -14.73
C GLY A 113 11.04 1.07 -13.84
N GLN A 114 10.43 0.16 -13.08
CA GLN A 114 11.16 -0.89 -12.38
C GLN A 114 11.24 -2.18 -13.21
N PRO A 115 12.40 -2.85 -13.24
CA PRO A 115 12.50 -4.15 -13.90
C PRO A 115 11.59 -5.16 -13.17
N GLN A 116 10.80 -5.87 -13.95
CA GLN A 116 9.96 -6.96 -13.44
C GLN A 116 10.85 -8.20 -13.23
N GLN A 117 10.77 -8.76 -12.05
CA GLN A 117 11.39 -10.05 -11.73
C GLN A 117 10.32 -11.11 -11.55
#